data_5d81962b84d2f2e29f5a48be0f1c0231
#
_entry.id   5d81962b84d2f2e29f5a48be0f1c0231
#
_cell.length_a   1.000
_cell.length_b   1.000
_cell.length_c   1.000
_cell.angle_alpha   90.00
_cell.angle_beta   90.00
_cell.angle_gamma   90.00
#
_symmetry.space_group_name_H-M   'P 1'
#
loop_
_entity.id
_entity.type
_entity.pdbx_description
1 polymer ?
#
loop_
_entity_poly.entity_id
_entity_poly.type
_entity_poly.pdbx_seq_one_letter_code
_entity_poly.pdbx_strand_id
1 'polypeptide(L)'
;EESEACEGAVIEDMSDEELQDFVEGISVYARVSPEHKIRIVRAWQEKGNIVAMTGDGVNDAPALKQADIGVAMGVTGSEVAKDAAAMVLTDDNFATIVKAVENGRNLYQHIKNAIQFLLSGNFGAILVVLCASVAGLPVPFAPVHLLFINLLTDSLPAIALGVEPHSKAVMEQRPRPMSESILTKPYLLSIATEGVSIGVMTMAAFLIGYTSQNAALASTMAFGTLCMSRLVHGFNCKDDKPVIFTKRFFNNKYLIGAFVLGMILITSVLMIPGMHGMFKAVSYTHLRAHET
;
A
#
# COMPACT_ATOMS: atom_id res chain seq x y z
N GLU A 1 -29.53 -16.31 25.85
CA GLU A 1 -29.64 -14.83 25.87
C GLU A 1 -29.40 -14.26 27.28
N GLU A 2 -29.97 -14.82 28.37
CA GLU A 2 -29.63 -14.40 29.74
C GLU A 2 -28.24 -14.87 30.19
N SER A 3 -27.69 -15.91 29.59
CA SER A 3 -26.32 -16.40 29.83
C SER A 3 -25.21 -15.54 29.22
N GLU A 4 -25.55 -14.60 28.39
CA GLU A 4 -24.58 -13.69 27.70
C GLU A 4 -24.50 -12.31 28.36
N ALA A 5 -25.13 -12.12 29.51
CA ALA A 5 -25.15 -10.88 30.26
C ALA A 5 -24.58 -11.04 31.67
N CYS A 6 -23.80 -10.08 32.16
CA CYS A 6 -23.33 -10.06 33.53
C CYS A 6 -23.40 -8.65 34.14
N GLU A 7 -23.45 -8.56 35.47
CA GLU A 7 -23.31 -7.32 36.22
C GLU A 7 -21.86 -7.07 36.63
N GLY A 8 -21.50 -5.78 36.81
CA GLY A 8 -20.14 -5.37 37.19
C GLY A 8 -19.63 -6.01 38.48
N ALA A 9 -20.53 -6.33 39.45
CA ALA A 9 -20.17 -7.02 40.67
C ALA A 9 -19.50 -8.40 40.43
N VAL A 10 -19.91 -9.10 39.37
CA VAL A 10 -19.30 -10.39 38.99
C VAL A 10 -17.88 -10.22 38.54
N ILE A 11 -17.60 -9.11 37.84
CA ILE A 11 -16.25 -8.79 37.33
C ILE A 11 -15.29 -8.37 38.46
N GLU A 12 -15.83 -7.75 39.53
CA GLU A 12 -15.04 -7.27 40.66
C GLU A 12 -14.35 -8.41 41.40
N ASP A 13 -15.02 -9.55 41.51
CA ASP A 13 -14.53 -10.75 42.22
C ASP A 13 -13.59 -11.62 41.36
N MET A 14 -13.50 -11.38 40.05
CA MET A 14 -12.67 -12.17 39.13
C MET A 14 -11.23 -11.69 39.07
N SER A 15 -10.29 -12.62 38.97
CA SER A 15 -8.93 -12.33 38.54
C SER A 15 -8.88 -11.90 37.07
N ASP A 16 -7.78 -11.30 36.63
CA ASP A 16 -7.64 -10.87 35.22
C ASP A 16 -7.55 -12.07 34.27
N GLU A 17 -6.97 -13.20 34.71
CA GLU A 17 -6.94 -14.47 33.96
C GLU A 17 -8.35 -15.07 33.81
N GLU A 18 -9.15 -15.11 34.87
CA GLU A 18 -10.54 -15.58 34.82
C GLU A 18 -11.39 -14.70 33.90
N LEU A 19 -11.17 -13.38 33.94
CA LEU A 19 -11.90 -12.44 33.11
C LEU A 19 -11.56 -12.62 31.60
N GLN A 20 -10.33 -12.98 31.24
CA GLN A 20 -9.98 -13.29 29.86
C GLN A 20 -10.80 -14.44 29.28
N ASP A 21 -10.99 -15.50 30.03
CA ASP A 21 -11.82 -16.63 29.57
C ASP A 21 -13.31 -16.30 29.57
N PHE A 22 -13.75 -15.46 30.50
CA PHE A 22 -15.12 -15.05 30.66
C PHE A 22 -15.66 -14.12 29.59
N VAL A 23 -14.84 -13.16 29.10
CA VAL A 23 -15.29 -12.11 28.16
C VAL A 23 -15.79 -12.66 26.83
N GLU A 24 -15.34 -13.83 26.38
CA GLU A 24 -15.79 -14.42 25.12
C GLU A 24 -17.25 -14.85 25.14
N GLY A 25 -17.76 -15.25 26.34
CA GLY A 25 -19.14 -15.68 26.51
C GLY A 25 -20.13 -14.56 26.80
N ILE A 26 -19.66 -13.34 27.03
CA ILE A 26 -20.50 -12.22 27.49
C ILE A 26 -20.56 -11.11 26.43
N SER A 27 -21.77 -10.80 26.02
CA SER A 27 -22.08 -9.73 25.07
C SER A 27 -22.60 -8.46 25.75
N VAL A 28 -23.16 -8.56 26.96
CA VAL A 28 -23.79 -7.45 27.70
C VAL A 28 -23.23 -7.33 29.11
N TYR A 29 -22.67 -6.16 29.41
CA TYR A 29 -22.17 -5.82 30.75
C TYR A 29 -23.02 -4.70 31.35
N ALA A 30 -23.72 -4.96 32.45
CA ALA A 30 -24.58 -4.01 33.13
C ALA A 30 -23.91 -3.43 34.38
N ARG A 31 -24.16 -2.18 34.69
CA ARG A 31 -23.69 -1.48 35.91
C ARG A 31 -22.19 -1.61 36.15
N VAL A 32 -21.40 -1.48 35.08
CA VAL A 32 -19.92 -1.52 35.12
C VAL A 32 -19.31 -0.18 35.52
N SER A 33 -18.35 -0.24 36.44
CA SER A 33 -17.52 0.93 36.78
C SER A 33 -16.53 1.27 35.68
N PRO A 34 -15.91 2.48 35.69
CA PRO A 34 -14.83 2.82 34.77
C PRO A 34 -13.65 1.82 34.80
N GLU A 35 -13.35 1.31 35.99
CA GLU A 35 -12.29 0.30 36.20
C GLU A 35 -12.64 -1.03 35.54
N HIS A 36 -13.87 -1.47 35.65
CA HIS A 36 -14.36 -2.69 34.97
C HIS A 36 -14.24 -2.54 33.44
N LYS A 37 -14.57 -1.36 32.87
CA LYS A 37 -14.42 -1.10 31.43
C LYS A 37 -12.97 -1.24 30.96
N ILE A 38 -12.02 -0.73 31.74
CA ILE A 38 -10.58 -0.88 31.45
C ILE A 38 -10.18 -2.36 31.47
N ARG A 39 -10.63 -3.12 32.49
CA ARG A 39 -10.31 -4.55 32.62
C ARG A 39 -10.89 -5.37 31.47
N ILE A 40 -12.14 -5.11 31.06
CA ILE A 40 -12.76 -5.75 29.88
C ILE A 40 -11.97 -5.46 28.60
N VAL A 41 -11.61 -4.20 28.35
CA VAL A 41 -10.80 -3.81 27.19
C VAL A 41 -9.47 -4.55 27.20
N ARG A 42 -8.78 -4.57 28.34
CA ARG A 42 -7.49 -5.26 28.50
C ARG A 42 -7.61 -6.76 28.29
N ALA A 43 -8.64 -7.41 28.82
CA ALA A 43 -8.88 -8.83 28.62
C ALA A 43 -9.02 -9.20 27.13
N TRP A 44 -9.72 -8.39 26.35
CA TRP A 44 -9.82 -8.59 24.90
C TRP A 44 -8.50 -8.33 24.17
N GLN A 45 -7.70 -7.34 24.61
CA GLN A 45 -6.38 -7.03 24.04
C GLN A 45 -5.39 -8.19 24.31
N GLU A 46 -5.37 -8.74 25.49
CA GLU A 46 -4.48 -9.86 25.86
C GLU A 46 -4.81 -11.16 25.10
N LYS A 47 -6.04 -11.32 24.63
CA LYS A 47 -6.44 -12.38 23.67
C LYS A 47 -5.98 -12.09 22.24
N GLY A 48 -5.25 -11.01 22.00
CA GLY A 48 -4.72 -10.63 20.68
C GLY A 48 -5.71 -9.89 19.77
N ASN A 49 -6.83 -9.39 20.31
CA ASN A 49 -7.78 -8.58 19.56
C ASN A 49 -7.37 -7.11 19.54
N ILE A 50 -7.70 -6.41 18.46
CA ILE A 50 -7.67 -4.94 18.40
C ILE A 50 -9.03 -4.44 18.88
N VAL A 51 -9.03 -3.68 19.97
CA VAL A 51 -10.26 -3.25 20.66
C VAL A 51 -10.57 -1.80 20.30
N ALA A 52 -11.76 -1.57 19.74
CA ALA A 52 -12.34 -0.24 19.63
C ALA A 52 -13.31 -0.02 20.80
N MET A 53 -13.10 1.03 21.60
CA MET A 53 -13.96 1.42 22.71
C MET A 53 -14.68 2.72 22.37
N THR A 54 -16.00 2.73 22.54
CA THR A 54 -16.80 3.95 22.35
C THR A 54 -17.29 4.49 23.69
N GLY A 55 -17.31 5.81 23.84
CA GLY A 55 -17.80 6.46 25.06
C GLY A 55 -18.10 7.95 24.83
N ASP A 56 -18.95 8.49 25.69
CA ASP A 56 -19.40 9.89 25.65
C ASP A 56 -19.11 10.65 26.96
N GLY A 57 -18.90 9.93 28.04
CA GLY A 57 -18.74 10.47 29.39
C GLY A 57 -17.29 10.63 29.87
N VAL A 58 -17.12 11.43 30.92
CA VAL A 58 -15.83 11.57 31.63
C VAL A 58 -15.38 10.22 32.20
N ASN A 59 -16.31 9.38 32.61
CA ASN A 59 -16.05 8.04 33.17
C ASN A 59 -15.52 7.05 32.13
N ASP A 60 -15.70 7.33 30.84
CA ASP A 60 -15.22 6.49 29.74
C ASP A 60 -13.79 6.81 29.34
N ALA A 61 -13.31 8.01 29.66
CA ALA A 61 -12.00 8.51 29.22
C ALA A 61 -10.82 7.57 29.53
N PRO A 62 -10.73 6.92 30.71
CA PRO A 62 -9.65 5.96 30.95
C PRO A 62 -9.73 4.71 30.08
N ALA A 63 -10.93 4.19 29.80
CA ALA A 63 -11.14 3.04 28.92
C ALA A 63 -10.92 3.41 27.46
N LEU A 64 -11.33 4.61 27.02
CA LEU A 64 -11.03 5.15 25.67
C LEU A 64 -9.53 5.25 25.45
N LYS A 65 -8.76 5.66 26.45
CA LYS A 65 -7.30 5.75 26.37
C LYS A 65 -6.60 4.40 26.42
N GLN A 66 -7.20 3.41 27.11
CA GLN A 66 -6.69 2.04 27.18
C GLN A 66 -6.88 1.28 25.86
N ALA A 67 -7.99 1.50 25.18
CA ALA A 67 -8.30 0.81 23.93
C ALA A 67 -7.30 1.12 22.82
N ASP A 68 -7.13 0.23 21.87
CA ASP A 68 -6.30 0.47 20.67
C ASP A 68 -6.89 1.62 19.85
N ILE A 69 -8.21 1.75 19.81
CA ILE A 69 -8.94 2.83 19.16
C ILE A 69 -10.04 3.34 20.10
N GLY A 70 -9.76 4.39 20.86
CA GLY A 70 -10.80 5.12 21.60
C GLY A 70 -11.61 5.99 20.64
N VAL A 71 -12.94 5.90 20.73
CA VAL A 71 -13.88 6.64 19.87
C VAL A 71 -14.85 7.43 20.74
N ALA A 72 -14.76 8.77 20.70
CA ALA A 72 -15.67 9.65 21.43
C ALA A 72 -16.82 10.16 20.52
N MET A 73 -17.97 10.42 21.15
CA MET A 73 -19.06 11.11 20.50
C MET A 73 -18.76 12.60 20.33
N GLY A 74 -18.97 13.15 19.15
CA GLY A 74 -18.62 14.54 18.84
C GLY A 74 -19.69 15.55 19.25
N VAL A 75 -20.97 15.15 19.16
CA VAL A 75 -22.11 16.02 19.52
C VAL A 75 -22.43 15.86 21.01
N THR A 76 -22.63 14.63 21.49
CA THR A 76 -23.04 14.36 22.88
C THR A 76 -21.87 14.14 23.83
N GLY A 77 -20.67 13.89 23.31
CA GLY A 77 -19.50 13.56 24.11
C GLY A 77 -18.94 14.76 24.90
N SER A 78 -18.46 14.47 26.13
CA SER A 78 -17.74 15.43 26.95
C SER A 78 -16.37 15.77 26.34
N GLU A 79 -15.83 16.96 26.61
CA GLU A 79 -14.48 17.34 26.15
C GLU A 79 -13.40 16.38 26.66
N VAL A 80 -13.58 15.85 27.89
CA VAL A 80 -12.65 14.89 28.47
C VAL A 80 -12.64 13.57 27.70
N ALA A 81 -13.81 13.09 27.23
CA ALA A 81 -13.89 11.90 26.39
C ALA A 81 -13.26 12.16 25.00
N LYS A 82 -13.50 13.32 24.41
CA LYS A 82 -12.90 13.72 23.11
C LYS A 82 -11.39 13.82 23.20
N ASP A 83 -10.85 14.39 24.27
CA ASP A 83 -9.40 14.52 24.49
C ASP A 83 -8.71 13.16 24.74
N ALA A 84 -9.44 12.20 25.30
CA ALA A 84 -8.93 10.84 25.56
C ALA A 84 -8.99 9.93 24.34
N ALA A 85 -9.83 10.25 23.35
CA ALA A 85 -10.11 9.39 22.20
C ALA A 85 -9.13 9.62 21.05
N ALA A 86 -8.84 8.55 20.30
CA ALA A 86 -8.08 8.62 19.05
C ALA A 86 -8.96 9.07 17.86
N MET A 87 -10.27 8.93 17.98
CA MET A 87 -11.25 9.29 16.95
C MET A 87 -12.45 10.00 17.58
N VAL A 88 -12.99 11.01 16.91
CA VAL A 88 -14.22 11.70 17.31
C VAL A 88 -15.25 11.57 16.19
N LEU A 89 -16.44 11.04 16.51
CA LEU A 89 -17.56 10.90 15.59
C LEU A 89 -18.35 12.21 15.52
N THR A 90 -18.22 12.95 14.45
CA THR A 90 -18.90 14.25 14.28
C THR A 90 -20.41 14.13 14.10
N ASP A 91 -20.92 12.95 13.78
CA ASP A 91 -22.31 12.63 13.54
C ASP A 91 -22.93 11.71 14.62
N ASP A 92 -22.17 11.35 15.66
CA ASP A 92 -22.52 10.41 16.73
C ASP A 92 -23.15 9.08 16.20
N ASN A 93 -22.75 8.69 14.99
CA ASN A 93 -23.31 7.52 14.33
C ASN A 93 -22.32 6.35 14.33
N PHE A 94 -22.69 5.26 15.01
CA PHE A 94 -21.89 4.02 15.05
C PHE A 94 -21.61 3.41 13.67
N ALA A 95 -22.49 3.61 12.67
CA ALA A 95 -22.24 3.15 11.30
C ALA A 95 -21.00 3.82 10.70
N THR A 96 -20.61 5.01 11.15
CA THR A 96 -19.41 5.73 10.72
C THR A 96 -18.14 5.02 11.20
N ILE A 97 -18.18 4.30 12.34
CA ILE A 97 -17.05 3.46 12.78
C ILE A 97 -16.79 2.33 11.79
N VAL A 98 -17.85 1.66 11.31
CA VAL A 98 -17.73 0.60 10.31
C VAL A 98 -17.12 1.12 9.02
N LYS A 99 -17.52 2.33 8.57
CA LYS A 99 -16.90 2.99 7.42
C LYS A 99 -15.44 3.36 7.67
N ALA A 100 -15.10 3.78 8.88
CA ALA A 100 -13.71 4.08 9.23
C ALA A 100 -12.84 2.82 9.18
N VAL A 101 -13.34 1.67 9.64
CA VAL A 101 -12.66 0.38 9.52
C VAL A 101 -12.50 -0.02 8.05
N GLU A 102 -13.55 0.11 7.23
CA GLU A 102 -13.50 -0.16 5.80
C GLU A 102 -12.45 0.73 5.11
N ASN A 103 -12.45 2.02 5.40
CA ASN A 103 -11.48 2.97 4.85
C ASN A 103 -10.05 2.64 5.29
N GLY A 104 -9.83 2.31 6.55
CA GLY A 104 -8.51 1.90 7.06
C GLY A 104 -7.97 0.64 6.39
N ARG A 105 -8.81 -0.37 6.17
CA ARG A 105 -8.44 -1.59 5.44
C ARG A 105 -8.11 -1.32 3.98
N ASN A 106 -8.89 -0.47 3.30
CA ASN A 106 -8.60 -0.04 1.93
C ASN A 106 -7.29 0.73 1.86
N LEU A 107 -7.07 1.70 2.76
CA LEU A 107 -5.84 2.48 2.81
C LEU A 107 -4.60 1.58 2.99
N TYR A 108 -4.70 0.59 3.88
CA TYR A 108 -3.62 -0.38 4.05
C TYR A 108 -3.31 -1.16 2.77
N GLN A 109 -4.35 -1.60 2.04
CA GLN A 109 -4.16 -2.29 0.76
C GLN A 109 -3.54 -1.37 -0.29
N HIS A 110 -3.95 -0.10 -0.35
CA HIS A 110 -3.37 0.89 -1.26
C HIS A 110 -1.88 1.14 -0.97
N ILE A 111 -1.51 1.27 0.32
CA ILE A 111 -0.10 1.40 0.72
C ILE A 111 0.70 0.16 0.29
N LYS A 112 0.17 -1.03 0.51
CA LYS A 112 0.79 -2.29 0.10
C LYS A 112 0.99 -2.35 -1.42
N ASN A 113 -0.03 -1.99 -2.20
CA ASN A 113 0.04 -1.96 -3.65
C ASN A 113 1.11 -0.97 -4.17
N ALA A 114 1.20 0.22 -3.57
CA ALA A 114 2.23 1.21 -3.91
C ALA A 114 3.64 0.72 -3.55
N ILE A 115 3.81 0.07 -2.39
CA ILE A 115 5.09 -0.55 -1.98
C ILE A 115 5.49 -1.64 -2.99
N GLN A 116 4.56 -2.51 -3.38
CA GLN A 116 4.81 -3.57 -4.37
C GLN A 116 5.30 -2.97 -5.69
N PHE A 117 4.59 -1.98 -6.21
CA PHE A 117 4.95 -1.27 -7.44
C PHE A 117 6.38 -0.69 -7.38
N LEU A 118 6.70 0.04 -6.31
CA LEU A 118 8.00 0.70 -6.17
C LEU A 118 9.13 -0.31 -5.96
N LEU A 119 8.95 -1.31 -5.09
CA LEU A 119 10.00 -2.25 -4.76
C LEU A 119 10.28 -3.20 -5.93
N SER A 120 9.27 -3.74 -6.60
CA SER A 120 9.46 -4.64 -7.75
C SER A 120 10.16 -3.94 -8.92
N GLY A 121 9.75 -2.71 -9.23
CA GLY A 121 10.39 -1.93 -10.28
C GLY A 121 11.86 -1.59 -9.98
N ASN A 122 12.16 -1.19 -8.74
CA ASN A 122 13.54 -0.90 -8.33
C ASN A 122 14.40 -2.17 -8.29
N PHE A 123 13.83 -3.28 -7.81
CA PHE A 123 14.52 -4.56 -7.82
C PHE A 123 14.88 -5.01 -9.25
N GLY A 124 13.96 -4.85 -10.21
CA GLY A 124 14.22 -5.11 -11.62
C GLY A 124 15.38 -4.26 -12.18
N ALA A 125 15.41 -2.96 -11.88
CA ALA A 125 16.49 -2.08 -12.31
C ALA A 125 17.85 -2.46 -11.71
N ILE A 126 17.89 -2.81 -10.41
CA ILE A 126 19.11 -3.28 -9.72
C ILE A 126 19.63 -4.57 -10.37
N LEU A 127 18.74 -5.52 -10.68
CA LEU A 127 19.13 -6.77 -11.34
C LEU A 127 19.78 -6.51 -12.70
N VAL A 128 19.24 -5.62 -13.50
CA VAL A 128 19.81 -5.25 -14.81
C VAL A 128 21.23 -4.68 -14.68
N VAL A 129 21.41 -3.76 -13.73
CA VAL A 129 22.73 -3.15 -13.48
C VAL A 129 23.73 -4.21 -12.98
N LEU A 130 23.30 -5.07 -12.06
CA LEU A 130 24.12 -6.13 -11.50
C LEU A 130 24.54 -7.15 -12.58
N CYS A 131 23.57 -7.62 -13.39
CA CYS A 131 23.84 -8.55 -14.49
C CYS A 131 24.81 -7.94 -15.52
N ALA A 132 24.61 -6.69 -15.91
CA ALA A 132 25.51 -6.02 -16.84
C ALA A 132 26.92 -5.88 -16.25
N SER A 133 27.04 -5.49 -14.97
CA SER A 133 28.33 -5.39 -14.28
C SER A 133 29.09 -6.73 -14.23
N VAL A 134 28.41 -7.80 -13.84
CA VAL A 134 29.00 -9.14 -13.74
C VAL A 134 29.43 -9.65 -15.12
N ALA A 135 28.66 -9.34 -16.17
CA ALA A 135 28.95 -9.72 -17.55
C ALA A 135 30.03 -8.82 -18.22
N GLY A 136 30.55 -7.80 -17.54
CA GLY A 136 31.52 -6.85 -18.11
C GLY A 136 30.94 -5.98 -19.22
N LEU A 137 29.62 -5.79 -19.25
CA LEU A 137 28.90 -5.00 -20.23
C LEU A 137 28.90 -3.50 -19.83
N PRO A 138 28.66 -2.57 -20.80
CA PRO A 138 28.48 -1.16 -20.49
C PRO A 138 27.36 -0.91 -19.50
N VAL A 139 27.42 0.22 -18.78
CA VAL A 139 26.40 0.60 -17.79
C VAL A 139 25.04 0.83 -18.50
N PRO A 140 23.99 0.09 -18.08
CA PRO A 140 22.68 0.13 -18.77
C PRO A 140 21.95 1.46 -18.65
N PHE A 141 22.13 2.17 -17.53
CA PHE A 141 21.40 3.41 -17.22
C PHE A 141 22.33 4.55 -16.87
N ALA A 142 22.15 5.70 -17.54
CA ALA A 142 22.74 6.95 -17.10
C ALA A 142 22.03 7.45 -15.81
N PRO A 143 22.69 8.26 -14.96
CA PRO A 143 22.06 8.82 -13.76
C PRO A 143 20.76 9.61 -14.06
N VAL A 144 20.71 10.31 -15.19
CA VAL A 144 19.50 11.04 -15.61
C VAL A 144 18.32 10.10 -15.91
N HIS A 145 18.57 8.87 -16.39
CA HIS A 145 17.52 7.87 -16.60
C HIS A 145 16.89 7.47 -15.28
N LEU A 146 17.69 7.19 -14.24
CA LEU A 146 17.20 6.82 -12.92
C LEU A 146 16.43 7.97 -12.26
N LEU A 147 16.91 9.22 -12.44
CA LEU A 147 16.20 10.39 -11.95
C LEU A 147 14.83 10.54 -12.63
N PHE A 148 14.77 10.39 -13.96
CA PHE A 148 13.53 10.45 -14.72
C PHE A 148 12.53 9.36 -14.25
N ILE A 149 13.01 8.13 -14.08
CA ILE A 149 12.20 7.01 -13.60
C ILE A 149 11.61 7.34 -12.23
N ASN A 150 12.42 7.66 -11.25
CA ASN A 150 11.98 7.88 -9.88
C ASN A 150 11.06 9.10 -9.75
N LEU A 151 11.34 10.19 -10.47
CA LEU A 151 10.57 11.42 -10.33
C LEU A 151 9.28 11.41 -11.14
N LEU A 152 9.29 10.90 -12.36
CA LEU A 152 8.17 11.03 -13.31
C LEU A 152 7.40 9.72 -13.48
N THR A 153 8.08 8.60 -13.78
CA THR A 153 7.38 7.36 -14.11
C THR A 153 6.96 6.54 -12.89
N ASP A 154 7.56 6.76 -11.72
CA ASP A 154 7.21 6.04 -10.50
C ASP A 154 6.26 6.83 -9.60
N SER A 155 6.52 8.12 -9.41
CA SER A 155 5.75 8.92 -8.44
C SER A 155 4.28 9.03 -8.82
N LEU A 156 3.97 9.24 -10.10
CA LEU A 156 2.60 9.41 -10.57
C LEU A 156 1.75 8.14 -10.42
N PRO A 157 2.19 6.95 -10.88
CA PRO A 157 1.45 5.72 -10.64
C PRO A 157 1.38 5.34 -9.15
N ALA A 158 2.43 5.56 -8.35
CA ALA A 158 2.40 5.27 -6.92
C ALA A 158 1.34 6.10 -6.19
N ILE A 159 1.25 7.41 -6.48
CA ILE A 159 0.19 8.28 -5.95
C ILE A 159 -1.18 7.80 -6.43
N ALA A 160 -1.30 7.44 -7.71
CA ALA A 160 -2.55 6.97 -8.28
C ALA A 160 -3.03 5.65 -7.65
N LEU A 161 -2.12 4.74 -7.29
CA LEU A 161 -2.44 3.52 -6.52
C LEU A 161 -2.90 3.85 -5.10
N GLY A 162 -2.39 4.93 -4.49
CA GLY A 162 -2.83 5.41 -3.18
C GLY A 162 -4.26 5.95 -3.15
N VAL A 163 -4.83 6.32 -4.30
CA VAL A 163 -6.21 6.82 -4.44
C VAL A 163 -7.12 5.85 -5.22
N GLU A 164 -6.80 4.56 -5.20
CA GLU A 164 -7.62 3.51 -5.81
C GLU A 164 -9.04 3.54 -5.22
N PRO A 165 -10.10 3.34 -6.02
CA PRO A 165 -11.46 3.24 -5.51
C PRO A 165 -11.61 2.11 -4.47
N HIS A 166 -12.29 2.41 -3.37
CA HIS A 166 -12.49 1.50 -2.26
C HIS A 166 -13.24 0.23 -2.69
N SER A 167 -12.81 -0.91 -2.18
CA SER A 167 -13.47 -2.20 -2.36
C SER A 167 -14.17 -2.62 -1.07
N LYS A 168 -15.45 -2.98 -1.15
CA LYS A 168 -16.19 -3.54 -0.02
C LYS A 168 -15.69 -4.95 0.38
N ALA A 169 -15.04 -5.65 -0.54
CA ALA A 169 -14.51 -6.99 -0.29
C ALA A 169 -13.47 -7.04 0.84
N VAL A 170 -12.85 -5.90 1.21
CA VAL A 170 -11.93 -5.84 2.35
C VAL A 170 -12.61 -6.16 3.68
N MET A 171 -13.93 -5.94 3.79
CA MET A 171 -14.71 -6.23 4.99
C MET A 171 -15.06 -7.71 5.14
N GLU A 172 -14.99 -8.50 4.06
CA GLU A 172 -15.19 -9.95 4.08
C GLU A 172 -13.93 -10.71 4.53
N GLN A 173 -12.79 -10.03 4.54
CA GLN A 173 -11.52 -10.59 4.97
C GLN A 173 -11.45 -10.64 6.50
N ARG A 174 -10.80 -11.69 7.03
CA ARG A 174 -10.53 -11.78 8.47
C ARG A 174 -9.62 -10.63 8.91
N PRO A 175 -9.78 -10.14 10.16
CA PRO A 175 -8.83 -9.21 10.74
C PRO A 175 -7.40 -9.77 10.71
N ARG A 176 -6.42 -8.90 10.47
CA ARG A 176 -5.02 -9.29 10.49
C ARG A 176 -4.51 -9.36 11.92
N PRO A 177 -3.66 -10.35 12.26
CA PRO A 177 -2.95 -10.35 13.53
C PRO A 177 -2.07 -9.09 13.68
N MET A 178 -1.97 -8.54 14.89
CA MET A 178 -1.09 -7.36 15.16
C MET A 178 0.39 -7.65 14.86
N SER A 179 0.82 -8.89 15.01
CA SER A 179 2.19 -9.33 14.75
C SER A 179 2.54 -9.50 13.27
N GLU A 180 1.55 -9.39 12.36
CA GLU A 180 1.79 -9.58 10.94
C GLU A 180 2.51 -8.40 10.33
N SER A 181 3.72 -8.63 9.82
CA SER A 181 4.49 -7.63 9.08
C SER A 181 3.82 -7.30 7.73
N ILE A 182 3.99 -6.06 7.26
CA ILE A 182 3.60 -5.66 5.90
C ILE A 182 4.33 -6.53 4.86
N LEU A 183 5.61 -6.80 5.08
CA LEU A 183 6.46 -7.59 4.21
C LEU A 183 6.40 -9.08 4.58
N THR A 184 5.28 -9.74 4.27
CA THR A 184 5.17 -11.19 4.44
C THR A 184 5.98 -11.94 3.39
N LYS A 185 6.39 -13.18 3.70
CA LYS A 185 7.16 -14.02 2.75
C LYS A 185 6.48 -14.18 1.38
N PRO A 186 5.17 -14.49 1.29
CA PRO A 186 4.50 -14.56 -0.01
C PRO A 186 4.52 -13.24 -0.77
N TYR A 187 4.35 -12.13 -0.06
CA TYR A 187 4.38 -10.80 -0.66
C TYR A 187 5.78 -10.41 -1.18
N LEU A 188 6.83 -10.71 -0.42
CA LEU A 188 8.22 -10.53 -0.89
C LEU A 188 8.53 -11.38 -2.13
N LEU A 189 8.00 -12.61 -2.18
CA LEU A 189 8.16 -13.48 -3.35
C LEU A 189 7.45 -12.89 -4.58
N SER A 190 6.25 -12.33 -4.42
CA SER A 190 5.55 -11.62 -5.49
C SER A 190 6.38 -10.45 -6.02
N ILE A 191 6.88 -9.58 -5.13
CA ILE A 191 7.75 -8.46 -5.49
C ILE A 191 9.00 -8.95 -6.25
N ALA A 192 9.62 -10.03 -5.77
CA ALA A 192 10.82 -10.59 -6.41
C ALA A 192 10.52 -11.15 -7.81
N THR A 193 9.44 -11.90 -7.97
CA THR A 193 9.06 -12.49 -9.28
C THR A 193 8.69 -11.42 -10.30
N GLU A 194 7.96 -10.40 -9.88
CA GLU A 194 7.61 -9.27 -10.74
C GLU A 194 8.85 -8.45 -11.12
N GLY A 195 9.72 -8.17 -10.17
CA GLY A 195 10.98 -7.47 -10.41
C GLY A 195 11.92 -8.24 -11.32
N VAL A 196 12.04 -9.57 -11.16
CA VAL A 196 12.81 -10.43 -12.08
C VAL A 196 12.22 -10.34 -13.49
N SER A 197 10.89 -10.38 -13.64
CA SER A 197 10.24 -10.28 -14.94
C SER A 197 10.56 -8.95 -15.64
N ILE A 198 10.47 -7.83 -14.91
CA ILE A 198 10.84 -6.50 -15.40
C ILE A 198 12.33 -6.47 -15.77
N GLY A 199 13.19 -7.02 -14.92
CA GLY A 199 14.65 -7.08 -15.14
C GLY A 199 15.01 -7.88 -16.38
N VAL A 200 14.40 -9.05 -16.57
CA VAL A 200 14.62 -9.92 -17.75
C VAL A 200 14.21 -9.21 -19.03
N MET A 201 13.02 -8.61 -19.09
CA MET A 201 12.59 -7.85 -20.26
C MET A 201 13.52 -6.68 -20.59
N THR A 202 13.92 -5.95 -19.56
CA THR A 202 14.83 -4.81 -19.71
C THR A 202 16.24 -5.24 -20.16
N MET A 203 16.76 -6.33 -19.59
CA MET A 203 18.06 -6.89 -19.97
C MET A 203 18.04 -7.45 -21.40
N ALA A 204 16.95 -8.09 -21.81
CA ALA A 204 16.77 -8.56 -23.19
C ALA A 204 16.81 -7.36 -24.17
N ALA A 205 16.09 -6.28 -23.89
CA ALA A 205 16.15 -5.07 -24.70
C ALA A 205 17.55 -4.44 -24.76
N PHE A 206 18.25 -4.40 -23.62
CA PHE A 206 19.64 -3.95 -23.55
C PHE A 206 20.56 -4.79 -24.45
N LEU A 207 20.49 -6.12 -24.37
CA LEU A 207 21.30 -7.01 -25.18
C LEU A 207 20.99 -6.89 -26.67
N ILE A 208 19.72 -6.77 -27.04
CA ILE A 208 19.32 -6.52 -28.45
C ILE A 208 19.94 -5.21 -28.96
N GLY A 209 19.86 -4.14 -28.18
CA GLY A 209 20.50 -2.88 -28.54
C GLY A 209 22.03 -2.98 -28.63
N TYR A 210 22.64 -3.80 -27.77
CA TYR A 210 24.07 -4.00 -27.72
C TYR A 210 24.62 -4.82 -28.92
N THR A 211 23.79 -5.62 -29.58
CA THR A 211 24.18 -6.33 -30.82
C THR A 211 24.65 -5.38 -31.93
N SER A 212 24.18 -4.13 -31.91
CA SER A 212 24.62 -3.06 -32.84
C SER A 212 25.98 -2.45 -32.47
N GLN A 213 26.66 -2.98 -31.44
CA GLN A 213 27.91 -2.44 -30.88
C GLN A 213 27.82 -0.97 -30.43
N ASN A 214 26.61 -0.48 -30.20
CA ASN A 214 26.35 0.87 -29.77
C ASN A 214 25.80 0.90 -28.34
N ALA A 215 26.66 1.23 -27.38
CA ALA A 215 26.31 1.28 -25.96
C ALA A 215 25.21 2.30 -25.66
N ALA A 216 25.15 3.41 -26.40
CA ALA A 216 24.13 4.44 -26.20
C ALA A 216 22.74 3.95 -26.67
N LEU A 217 22.68 3.20 -27.77
CA LEU A 217 21.45 2.56 -28.24
C LEU A 217 20.97 1.49 -27.24
N ALA A 218 21.88 0.64 -26.76
CA ALA A 218 21.56 -0.38 -25.75
C ALA A 218 20.99 0.26 -24.48
N SER A 219 21.62 1.32 -23.97
CA SER A 219 21.14 2.08 -22.81
C SER A 219 19.76 2.71 -23.05
N THR A 220 19.53 3.27 -24.24
CA THR A 220 18.23 3.87 -24.62
C THR A 220 17.12 2.83 -24.69
N MET A 221 17.40 1.66 -25.28
CA MET A 221 16.43 0.56 -25.34
C MET A 221 16.11 0.00 -23.93
N ALA A 222 17.12 -0.16 -23.07
CA ALA A 222 16.93 -0.56 -21.69
C ALA A 222 16.08 0.45 -20.91
N PHE A 223 16.39 1.74 -21.02
CA PHE A 223 15.66 2.82 -20.38
C PHE A 223 14.20 2.87 -20.81
N GLY A 224 13.94 2.85 -22.13
CA GLY A 224 12.58 2.85 -22.68
C GLY A 224 11.77 1.63 -22.21
N THR A 225 12.38 0.43 -22.28
CA THR A 225 11.72 -0.82 -21.84
C THR A 225 11.44 -0.82 -20.35
N LEU A 226 12.37 -0.35 -19.51
CA LEU A 226 12.16 -0.25 -18.07
C LEU A 226 11.01 0.70 -17.74
N CYS A 227 10.97 1.90 -18.34
CA CYS A 227 9.87 2.84 -18.13
C CYS A 227 8.52 2.27 -18.54
N MET A 228 8.44 1.68 -19.74
CA MET A 228 7.20 1.07 -20.27
C MET A 228 6.71 -0.08 -19.41
N SER A 229 7.63 -0.98 -19.03
CA SER A 229 7.31 -2.12 -18.16
C SER A 229 6.76 -1.66 -16.82
N ARG A 230 7.34 -0.60 -16.22
CA ARG A 230 6.88 -0.04 -14.94
C ARG A 230 5.51 0.62 -15.07
N LEU A 231 5.25 1.39 -16.12
CA LEU A 231 3.95 2.01 -16.35
C LEU A 231 2.83 0.96 -16.48
N VAL A 232 3.09 -0.13 -17.22
CA VAL A 232 2.14 -1.26 -17.35
C VAL A 232 2.02 -1.99 -16.01
N HIS A 233 3.12 -2.18 -15.29
CA HIS A 233 3.16 -2.86 -14.00
C HIS A 233 2.30 -2.18 -12.94
N GLY A 234 2.10 -0.86 -12.99
CA GLY A 234 1.15 -0.15 -12.14
C GLY A 234 -0.26 -0.73 -12.16
N PHE A 235 -0.70 -1.26 -13.30
CA PHE A 235 -2.00 -1.94 -13.40
C PHE A 235 -1.98 -3.36 -12.80
N ASN A 236 -0.84 -4.03 -12.78
CA ASN A 236 -0.70 -5.33 -12.12
C ASN A 236 -0.74 -5.20 -10.59
N CYS A 237 -0.20 -4.10 -10.04
CA CYS A 237 -0.20 -3.84 -8.60
C CYS A 237 -1.52 -3.29 -8.06
N LYS A 238 -2.52 -3.08 -8.91
CA LYS A 238 -3.81 -2.50 -8.54
C LYS A 238 -4.69 -3.46 -7.72
N ASP A 239 -4.62 -4.75 -8.00
CA ASP A 239 -5.44 -5.81 -7.38
C ASP A 239 -4.60 -7.10 -7.32
N ASP A 240 -4.87 -7.97 -6.35
CA ASP A 240 -4.23 -9.29 -6.25
C ASP A 240 -4.58 -10.20 -7.45
N LYS A 241 -5.61 -9.85 -8.22
CA LYS A 241 -6.04 -10.57 -9.44
C LYS A 241 -5.76 -9.75 -10.68
N PRO A 242 -5.38 -10.39 -11.82
CA PRO A 242 -5.16 -9.67 -13.08
C PRO A 242 -6.36 -8.83 -13.50
N VAL A 243 -6.15 -7.54 -13.72
CA VAL A 243 -7.23 -6.59 -14.05
C VAL A 243 -7.34 -6.26 -15.54
N ILE A 244 -6.35 -6.62 -16.37
CA ILE A 244 -6.17 -6.16 -17.76
C ILE A 244 -7.40 -6.41 -18.64
N PHE A 245 -8.15 -7.50 -18.41
CA PHE A 245 -9.36 -7.84 -19.19
C PHE A 245 -10.67 -7.64 -18.41
N THR A 246 -10.65 -6.85 -17.35
CA THR A 246 -11.81 -6.63 -16.49
C THR A 246 -12.26 -5.16 -16.51
N LYS A 247 -13.52 -4.91 -16.14
CA LYS A 247 -14.02 -3.52 -15.96
C LYS A 247 -13.23 -2.74 -14.89
N ARG A 248 -12.54 -3.44 -13.99
CA ARG A 248 -11.68 -2.84 -12.96
C ARG A 248 -10.47 -2.13 -13.54
N PHE A 249 -10.02 -2.48 -14.75
CA PHE A 249 -8.92 -1.77 -15.42
C PHE A 249 -9.17 -0.27 -15.51
N PHE A 250 -10.40 0.15 -15.84
CA PHE A 250 -10.76 1.55 -16.06
C PHE A 250 -11.28 2.28 -14.81
N ASN A 251 -11.38 1.63 -13.65
CA ASN A 251 -11.97 2.22 -12.44
C ASN A 251 -11.13 3.37 -11.87
N ASN A 252 -9.80 3.30 -11.97
CA ASN A 252 -8.89 4.33 -11.47
C ASN A 252 -8.48 5.28 -12.61
N LYS A 253 -9.17 6.41 -12.71
CA LYS A 253 -8.88 7.44 -13.72
C LYS A 253 -7.50 8.09 -13.51
N TYR A 254 -7.03 8.18 -12.26
CA TYR A 254 -5.73 8.74 -11.93
C TYR A 254 -4.59 7.85 -12.42
N LEU A 255 -4.74 6.53 -12.28
CA LEU A 255 -3.75 5.57 -12.78
C LEU A 255 -3.69 5.58 -14.31
N ILE A 256 -4.84 5.68 -14.98
CA ILE A 256 -4.90 5.85 -16.44
C ILE A 256 -4.24 7.16 -16.85
N GLY A 257 -4.52 8.27 -16.16
CA GLY A 257 -3.88 9.56 -16.40
C GLY A 257 -2.38 9.51 -16.21
N ALA A 258 -1.90 8.87 -15.13
CA ALA A 258 -0.47 8.65 -14.87
C ALA A 258 0.20 7.82 -15.97
N PHE A 259 -0.46 6.76 -16.43
CA PHE A 259 0.01 5.93 -17.54
C PHE A 259 0.12 6.73 -18.84
N VAL A 260 -0.93 7.45 -19.24
CA VAL A 260 -0.95 8.25 -20.48
C VAL A 260 0.12 9.34 -20.42
N LEU A 261 0.23 10.06 -19.30
CA LEU A 261 1.25 11.09 -19.13
C LEU A 261 2.66 10.49 -19.15
N GLY A 262 2.89 9.38 -18.48
CA GLY A 262 4.17 8.66 -18.51
C GLY A 262 4.54 8.21 -19.93
N MET A 263 3.56 7.71 -20.69
CA MET A 263 3.74 7.33 -22.10
C MET A 263 4.11 8.53 -22.98
N ILE A 264 3.44 9.66 -22.79
CA ILE A 264 3.78 10.90 -23.53
C ILE A 264 5.19 11.34 -23.18
N LEU A 265 5.55 11.38 -21.90
CA LEU A 265 6.87 11.81 -21.45
C LEU A 265 7.99 10.92 -21.98
N ILE A 266 7.89 9.61 -21.86
CA ILE A 266 8.93 8.70 -22.38
C ILE A 266 9.02 8.75 -23.89
N THR A 267 7.90 8.82 -24.61
CA THR A 267 7.87 8.97 -26.06
C THR A 267 8.52 10.27 -26.49
N SER A 268 8.27 11.37 -25.76
CA SER A 268 8.90 12.67 -26.03
C SER A 268 10.43 12.60 -25.87
N VAL A 269 10.93 11.97 -24.81
CA VAL A 269 12.37 11.77 -24.58
C VAL A 269 13.02 10.95 -25.69
N LEU A 270 12.32 9.92 -26.19
CA LEU A 270 12.86 9.02 -27.21
C LEU A 270 12.74 9.60 -28.64
N MET A 271 11.75 10.45 -28.92
CA MET A 271 11.43 10.91 -30.27
C MET A 271 11.92 12.33 -30.57
N ILE A 272 12.03 13.22 -29.57
CA ILE A 272 12.39 14.62 -29.78
C ILE A 272 13.92 14.76 -29.78
N PRO A 273 14.55 15.10 -30.92
CA PRO A 273 16.02 15.19 -31.03
C PRO A 273 16.66 16.16 -30.02
N GLY A 274 15.98 17.26 -29.69
CA GLY A 274 16.47 18.24 -28.70
C GLY A 274 16.59 17.69 -27.27
N MET A 275 15.89 16.59 -26.95
CA MET A 275 15.97 15.94 -25.65
C MET A 275 17.07 14.86 -25.55
N HIS A 276 17.54 14.37 -26.68
CA HIS A 276 18.55 13.30 -26.76
C HIS A 276 19.83 13.64 -26.00
N GLY A 277 20.34 14.89 -26.18
CA GLY A 277 21.53 15.33 -25.47
C GLY A 277 21.39 15.38 -23.96
N MET A 278 20.24 15.82 -23.47
CA MET A 278 19.93 15.90 -22.04
C MET A 278 19.77 14.51 -21.40
N PHE A 279 19.06 13.61 -22.07
CA PHE A 279 18.76 12.26 -21.55
C PHE A 279 19.75 11.20 -22.03
N LYS A 280 20.82 11.58 -22.76
CA LYS A 280 21.78 10.65 -23.36
C LYS A 280 21.08 9.51 -24.14
N ALA A 281 19.95 9.81 -24.76
CA ALA A 281 19.18 8.91 -25.59
C ALA A 281 19.62 9.02 -27.06
N VAL A 282 19.49 7.95 -27.83
CA VAL A 282 19.81 7.91 -29.26
C VAL A 282 18.61 7.39 -30.03
N SER A 283 18.20 8.12 -31.08
CA SER A 283 17.15 7.63 -31.97
C SER A 283 17.76 6.77 -33.08
N TYR A 284 17.09 5.67 -33.39
CA TYR A 284 17.47 4.73 -34.44
C TYR A 284 17.55 5.41 -35.83
N THR A 285 16.79 6.47 -36.04
CA THR A 285 16.81 7.27 -37.27
C THR A 285 18.10 8.07 -37.47
N HIS A 286 18.78 8.49 -36.41
CA HIS A 286 20.06 9.19 -36.47
C HIS A 286 21.25 8.27 -36.78
N LEU A 287 21.15 6.98 -36.44
CA LEU A 287 22.22 6.02 -36.75
C LEU A 287 22.32 5.74 -38.26
N ARG A 288 21.20 5.69 -38.96
CA ARG A 288 21.17 5.52 -40.42
C ARG A 288 21.74 6.70 -41.19
N ALA A 289 21.69 7.91 -40.63
CA ALA A 289 22.20 9.12 -41.28
C ALA A 289 23.74 9.27 -41.22
N HIS A 290 24.42 8.50 -40.38
CA HIS A 290 25.87 8.46 -40.25
C HIS A 290 26.55 7.29 -41.01
N GLU A 291 25.75 6.35 -41.53
CA GLU A 291 26.24 5.20 -42.34
C GLU A 291 26.17 5.46 -43.87
N THR A 292 25.64 6.61 -44.30
CA THR A 292 25.66 7.09 -45.67
C THR A 292 26.55 8.32 -45.81
#